data_f3cea7a18844a5157a91220cee952633
#
_entry.id   f3cea7a18844a5157a91220cee952633
#
_cell.length_a   1.000
_cell.length_b   1.000
_cell.length_c   1.000
_cell.angle_alpha   90.00
_cell.angle_beta   90.00
_cell.angle_gamma   90.00
#
_symmetry.space_group_name_H-M   'P 1'
#
loop_
_entity.id
_entity.type
_entity.pdbx_description
1 polymer ?
#
loop_
_entity_poly.entity_id
_entity_poly.type
_entity_poly.pdbx_seq_one_letter_code
_entity_poly.pdbx_strand_id
1 'polypeptide(L)'
;MSFAADSVLAPRTTNRRPRSVGSVISIVWWTAVVGAIAYYVHRDALHYLFNYTPASFKHFWPERWVIRTHIALAMLMIASGPLQFSARLRRGSPTVHRWSGYIFLSTGCVVATTAMYMGLHPVEGDIVYGVGLFLNALFFLVAASIAYYAIRTRNIQIHREWMIRAFVLAYAGLVIVRIIEDMSFLNPVLGAVALNDLSTWVNWTVPLMITEVALQLSRMRVRTGVAA
;
A
#
# COMPACT_ATOMS: atom_id res chain seq x y z
N MET A 1 70.79 -21.03 1.79
CA MET A 1 70.15 -20.27 0.68
C MET A 1 68.77 -20.83 0.53
N SER A 2 67.74 -20.14 1.11
CA SER A 2 66.36 -20.57 1.04
C SER A 2 65.63 -19.53 0.17
N PHE A 3 65.10 -19.96 -0.97
CA PHE A 3 64.26 -19.12 -1.82
C PHE A 3 62.86 -19.09 -1.31
N ALA A 4 62.42 -17.94 -0.80
CA ALA A 4 61.05 -17.66 -0.49
C ALA A 4 60.26 -17.51 -1.79
N ALA A 5 59.22 -18.35 -2.00
CA ALA A 5 58.33 -18.27 -3.14
C ALA A 5 57.28 -17.16 -2.84
N ASP A 6 57.32 -16.08 -3.60
CA ASP A 6 56.31 -15.04 -3.66
C ASP A 6 54.98 -15.64 -4.17
N SER A 7 54.02 -15.78 -3.27
CA SER A 7 52.65 -16.12 -3.64
C SER A 7 51.97 -14.88 -4.23
N VAL A 8 51.96 -14.78 -5.57
CA VAL A 8 51.20 -13.80 -6.33
C VAL A 8 49.71 -14.03 -6.06
N LEU A 9 49.10 -13.15 -5.26
CA LEU A 9 47.65 -13.11 -5.03
C LEU A 9 46.95 -12.80 -6.37
N ALA A 10 46.32 -13.81 -6.96
CA ALA A 10 45.46 -13.61 -8.11
C ALA A 10 44.31 -12.63 -7.80
N PRO A 11 44.00 -11.67 -8.68
CA PRO A 11 42.93 -10.71 -8.44
C PRO A 11 41.61 -11.45 -8.31
N ARG A 12 40.88 -11.23 -7.19
CA ARG A 12 39.51 -11.70 -6.97
C ARG A 12 38.62 -11.09 -8.05
N THR A 13 38.32 -11.78 -9.11
CA THR A 13 37.30 -11.43 -10.06
C THR A 13 35.96 -11.48 -9.32
N THR A 14 35.36 -10.31 -9.07
CA THR A 14 33.99 -10.19 -8.55
C THR A 14 33.04 -10.64 -9.64
N ASN A 15 32.75 -11.94 -9.66
CA ASN A 15 31.77 -12.52 -10.57
C ASN A 15 30.37 -12.03 -10.13
N ARG A 16 29.94 -10.85 -10.61
CA ARG A 16 28.58 -10.35 -10.45
C ARG A 16 27.67 -11.24 -11.27
N ARG A 17 27.03 -12.21 -10.59
CA ARG A 17 25.97 -13.01 -11.22
C ARG A 17 24.94 -12.07 -11.84
N PRO A 18 24.54 -12.29 -13.10
CA PRO A 18 23.50 -11.49 -13.73
C PRO A 18 22.23 -11.55 -12.87
N ARG A 19 21.57 -10.41 -12.73
CA ARG A 19 20.30 -10.35 -11.99
C ARG A 19 19.30 -11.28 -12.66
N SER A 20 18.65 -12.15 -11.88
CA SER A 20 17.60 -13.03 -12.42
C SER A 20 16.47 -12.18 -13.01
N VAL A 21 15.80 -12.65 -14.06
CA VAL A 21 14.65 -11.96 -14.69
C VAL A 21 13.61 -11.57 -13.65
N GLY A 22 13.34 -12.45 -12.68
CA GLY A 22 12.43 -12.16 -11.58
C GLY A 22 12.85 -10.97 -10.71
N SER A 23 14.15 -10.73 -10.52
CA SER A 23 14.62 -9.55 -9.78
C SER A 23 14.44 -8.24 -10.57
N VAL A 24 14.58 -8.30 -11.89
CA VAL A 24 14.36 -7.14 -12.77
C VAL A 24 12.87 -6.78 -12.78
N ILE A 25 11.99 -7.76 -12.97
CA ILE A 25 10.52 -7.55 -12.92
C ILE A 25 10.11 -6.94 -11.58
N SER A 26 10.63 -7.47 -10.47
CA SER A 26 10.33 -6.92 -9.14
C SER A 26 10.80 -5.47 -8.99
N ILE A 27 11.97 -5.11 -9.48
CA ILE A 27 12.48 -3.72 -9.43
C ILE A 27 11.58 -2.80 -10.25
N VAL A 28 11.24 -3.18 -11.49
CA VAL A 28 10.37 -2.40 -12.37
C VAL A 28 9.01 -2.17 -11.73
N TRP A 29 8.41 -3.24 -11.18
CA TRP A 29 7.14 -3.16 -10.48
C TRP A 29 7.17 -2.19 -9.30
N TRP A 30 8.14 -2.33 -8.39
CA TRP A 30 8.24 -1.44 -7.22
C TRP A 30 8.57 0.00 -7.61
N THR A 31 9.37 0.21 -8.66
CA THR A 31 9.65 1.56 -9.18
C THR A 31 8.38 2.20 -9.75
N ALA A 32 7.57 1.45 -10.50
CA ALA A 32 6.30 1.94 -11.02
C ALA A 32 5.31 2.28 -9.90
N VAL A 33 5.18 1.41 -8.88
CA VAL A 33 4.30 1.65 -7.72
C VAL A 33 4.75 2.88 -6.94
N VAL A 34 6.03 3.00 -6.61
CA VAL A 34 6.55 4.17 -5.88
C VAL A 34 6.42 5.44 -6.71
N GLY A 35 6.69 5.37 -8.01
CA GLY A 35 6.52 6.50 -8.94
C GLY A 35 5.07 6.98 -9.01
N ALA A 36 4.12 6.06 -9.14
CA ALA A 36 2.68 6.40 -9.14
C ALA A 36 2.26 7.04 -7.81
N ILE A 37 2.69 6.48 -6.68
CA ILE A 37 2.43 7.05 -5.36
C ILE A 37 2.99 8.48 -5.26
N ALA A 38 4.25 8.69 -5.63
CA ALA A 38 4.88 10.00 -5.58
C ALA A 38 4.14 11.02 -6.47
N TYR A 39 3.75 10.60 -7.67
CA TYR A 39 2.99 11.43 -8.59
C TYR A 39 1.64 11.87 -8.00
N TYR A 40 0.82 10.93 -7.51
CA TYR A 40 -0.50 11.24 -6.97
C TYR A 40 -0.44 11.99 -5.64
N VAL A 41 0.54 11.70 -4.79
CA VAL A 41 0.77 12.48 -3.57
C VAL A 41 1.10 13.93 -3.93
N HIS A 42 1.99 14.15 -4.89
CA HIS A 42 2.35 15.50 -5.34
C HIS A 42 1.14 16.24 -5.95
N ARG A 43 0.41 15.60 -6.86
CA ARG A 43 -0.70 16.22 -7.59
C ARG A 43 -1.91 16.50 -6.71
N ASP A 44 -2.32 15.51 -5.90
CA ASP A 44 -3.65 15.50 -5.28
C ASP A 44 -3.63 15.71 -3.76
N ALA A 45 -2.52 15.41 -3.07
CA ALA A 45 -2.50 15.42 -1.61
C ALA A 45 -1.77 16.64 -1.00
N LEU A 46 -0.64 17.04 -1.59
CA LEU A 46 0.22 18.06 -0.96
C LEU A 46 -0.46 19.43 -0.82
N HIS A 47 -1.36 19.79 -1.73
CA HIS A 47 -2.05 21.08 -1.64
C HIS A 47 -2.92 21.19 -0.39
N TYR A 48 -3.54 20.11 0.10
CA TYR A 48 -4.32 20.11 1.35
C TYR A 48 -3.45 20.33 2.60
N LEU A 49 -2.18 19.98 2.53
CA LEU A 49 -1.25 20.17 3.64
C LEU A 49 -0.63 21.57 3.67
N PHE A 50 -0.29 22.11 2.49
CA PHE A 50 0.46 23.37 2.37
C PHE A 50 -0.42 24.58 2.08
N ASN A 51 -1.57 24.41 1.41
CA ASN A 51 -2.49 25.49 1.05
C ASN A 51 -3.76 25.44 1.89
N TYR A 52 -3.72 25.98 3.11
CA TYR A 52 -4.85 25.99 4.03
C TYR A 52 -5.79 27.18 3.77
N THR A 53 -6.58 27.08 2.70
CA THR A 53 -7.55 28.09 2.29
C THR A 53 -8.88 27.45 1.89
N PRO A 54 -10.03 28.17 2.01
CA PRO A 54 -11.31 27.68 1.53
C PRO A 54 -11.29 27.30 0.05
N ALA A 55 -10.54 28.04 -0.77
CA ALA A 55 -10.40 27.77 -2.20
C ALA A 55 -9.70 26.42 -2.50
N SER A 56 -8.72 26.05 -1.66
CA SER A 56 -8.00 24.76 -1.81
C SER A 56 -8.84 23.57 -1.38
N PHE A 57 -9.67 23.73 -0.34
CA PHE A 57 -10.53 22.66 0.17
C PHE A 57 -11.89 22.60 -0.54
N LYS A 58 -12.32 23.68 -1.20
CA LYS A 58 -13.63 23.76 -1.88
C LYS A 58 -14.78 23.29 -0.96
N HIS A 59 -15.59 22.35 -1.45
CA HIS A 59 -16.69 21.76 -0.70
C HIS A 59 -16.25 20.95 0.55
N PHE A 60 -14.97 20.56 0.65
CA PHE A 60 -14.43 19.90 1.84
C PHE A 60 -14.02 20.86 2.97
N TRP A 61 -14.24 22.16 2.84
CA TRP A 61 -13.83 23.14 3.86
C TRP A 61 -14.45 22.89 5.25
N PRO A 62 -15.71 22.47 5.40
CA PRO A 62 -16.25 22.09 6.70
C PRO A 62 -15.44 20.99 7.38
N GLU A 63 -15.03 19.97 6.62
CA GLU A 63 -14.32 18.78 7.09
C GLU A 63 -12.78 18.89 6.99
N ARG A 64 -12.26 20.11 6.80
CA ARG A 64 -10.84 20.39 6.52
C ARG A 64 -9.87 19.76 7.51
N TRP A 65 -10.22 19.67 8.78
CA TRP A 65 -9.37 19.05 9.79
C TRP A 65 -9.32 17.54 9.67
N VAL A 66 -10.43 16.91 9.36
CA VAL A 66 -10.53 15.47 9.14
C VAL A 66 -9.68 15.09 7.92
N ILE A 67 -9.87 15.79 6.80
CA ILE A 67 -9.13 15.55 5.55
C ILE A 67 -7.63 15.79 5.74
N ARG A 68 -7.25 16.88 6.39
CA ARG A 68 -5.84 17.19 6.62
C ARG A 68 -5.15 16.14 7.50
N THR A 69 -5.83 15.70 8.57
CA THR A 69 -5.35 14.62 9.44
C THR A 69 -5.24 13.32 8.67
N HIS A 70 -6.28 12.98 7.89
CA HIS A 70 -6.29 11.79 7.03
C HIS A 70 -5.07 11.78 6.10
N ILE A 71 -4.85 12.83 5.33
CA ILE A 71 -3.77 12.93 4.36
C ILE A 71 -2.39 12.88 5.03
N ALA A 72 -2.19 13.64 6.11
CA ALA A 72 -0.90 13.68 6.82
C ALA A 72 -0.51 12.29 7.35
N LEU A 73 -1.46 11.58 7.97
CA LEU A 73 -1.20 10.24 8.52
C LEU A 73 -1.17 9.17 7.42
N ALA A 74 -1.94 9.33 6.34
CA ALA A 74 -1.84 8.45 5.17
C ALA A 74 -0.45 8.51 4.53
N MET A 75 0.19 9.66 4.48
CA MET A 75 1.57 9.78 3.97
C MET A 75 2.57 8.97 4.84
N LEU A 76 2.43 9.03 6.17
CA LEU A 76 3.26 8.22 7.08
C LEU A 76 2.98 6.71 6.91
N MET A 77 1.70 6.33 6.78
CA MET A 77 1.29 4.97 6.52
C MET A 77 1.89 4.44 5.21
N ILE A 78 1.77 5.21 4.13
CA ILE A 78 2.26 4.87 2.80
C ILE A 78 3.79 4.77 2.78
N ALA A 79 4.50 5.67 3.44
CA ALA A 79 5.95 5.64 3.51
C ALA A 79 6.48 4.43 4.31
N SER A 80 5.76 4.01 5.35
CA SER A 80 6.17 2.89 6.23
C SER A 80 5.80 1.51 5.67
N GLY A 81 4.75 1.41 4.86
CA GLY A 81 4.21 0.14 4.35
C GLY A 81 5.19 -0.70 3.53
N PRO A 82 5.87 -0.19 2.50
CA PRO A 82 6.81 -0.95 1.68
C PRO A 82 7.96 -1.56 2.47
N LEU A 83 8.36 -0.91 3.58
CA LEU A 83 9.41 -1.40 4.47
C LEU A 83 9.05 -2.77 5.08
N GLN A 84 7.74 -3.07 5.22
CA GLN A 84 7.27 -4.34 5.76
C GLN A 84 7.58 -5.53 4.84
N PHE A 85 7.70 -5.30 3.53
CA PHE A 85 7.96 -6.35 2.54
C PHE A 85 9.45 -6.57 2.27
N SER A 86 10.34 -5.74 2.82
CA SER A 86 11.78 -5.88 2.66
C SER A 86 12.34 -7.05 3.48
N ALA A 87 12.70 -8.15 2.81
CA ALA A 87 13.36 -9.28 3.47
C ALA A 87 14.74 -8.90 4.02
N ARG A 88 15.45 -7.94 3.39
CA ARG A 88 16.73 -7.42 3.88
C ARG A 88 16.54 -6.68 5.20
N LEU A 89 15.54 -5.80 5.28
CA LEU A 89 15.24 -5.03 6.48
C LEU A 89 14.82 -5.95 7.62
N ARG A 90 13.92 -6.90 7.37
CA ARG A 90 13.44 -7.85 8.37
C ARG A 90 14.55 -8.70 8.99
N ARG A 91 15.56 -9.10 8.18
CA ARG A 91 16.69 -9.92 8.65
C ARG A 91 17.82 -9.08 9.24
N GLY A 92 18.14 -7.93 8.63
CA GLY A 92 19.28 -7.09 9.05
C GLY A 92 18.96 -6.11 10.16
N SER A 93 17.71 -5.63 10.25
CA SER A 93 17.27 -4.64 11.24
C SER A 93 15.85 -4.90 11.73
N PRO A 94 15.66 -5.96 12.56
CA PRO A 94 14.33 -6.36 13.06
C PRO A 94 13.62 -5.23 13.83
N THR A 95 14.37 -4.36 14.47
CA THR A 95 13.84 -3.21 15.21
C THR A 95 13.18 -2.21 14.26
N VAL A 96 13.84 -1.87 13.15
CA VAL A 96 13.27 -0.96 12.13
C VAL A 96 12.03 -1.58 11.49
N HIS A 97 12.04 -2.89 11.20
CA HIS A 97 10.86 -3.60 10.71
C HIS A 97 9.68 -3.51 11.69
N ARG A 98 9.92 -3.70 12.99
CA ARG A 98 8.87 -3.58 14.02
C ARG A 98 8.33 -2.16 14.13
N TRP A 99 9.19 -1.16 14.22
CA TRP A 99 8.77 0.23 14.34
C TRP A 99 8.00 0.72 13.10
N SER A 100 8.48 0.39 11.89
CA SER A 100 7.73 0.73 10.67
C SER A 100 6.37 0.00 10.60
N GLY A 101 6.26 -1.21 11.16
CA GLY A 101 4.99 -1.92 11.32
C GLY A 101 4.03 -1.23 12.29
N TYR A 102 4.53 -0.77 13.43
CA TYR A 102 3.71 0.01 14.37
C TYR A 102 3.24 1.33 13.77
N ILE A 103 4.13 2.04 13.06
CA ILE A 103 3.74 3.29 12.34
C ILE A 103 2.65 2.97 11.32
N PHE A 104 2.84 1.95 10.47
CA PHE A 104 1.84 1.55 9.47
C PHE A 104 0.47 1.25 10.08
N LEU A 105 0.44 0.42 11.13
CA LEU A 105 -0.83 0.01 11.74
C LEU A 105 -1.49 1.15 12.53
N SER A 106 -0.74 1.92 13.32
CA SER A 106 -1.31 2.99 14.14
C SER A 106 -1.82 4.16 13.30
N THR A 107 -1.03 4.62 12.33
CA THR A 107 -1.48 5.67 11.40
C THR A 107 -2.63 5.16 10.53
N GLY A 108 -2.57 3.89 10.08
CA GLY A 108 -3.63 3.25 9.31
C GLY A 108 -4.96 3.17 10.07
N CYS A 109 -4.94 2.93 11.39
CA CYS A 109 -6.16 2.98 12.20
C CYS A 109 -6.80 4.38 12.19
N VAL A 110 -6.01 5.44 12.33
CA VAL A 110 -6.55 6.81 12.28
C VAL A 110 -7.02 7.17 10.87
N VAL A 111 -6.26 6.80 9.84
CA VAL A 111 -6.64 7.00 8.43
C VAL A 111 -7.95 6.29 8.11
N ALA A 112 -8.12 5.04 8.56
CA ALA A 112 -9.36 4.30 8.35
C ALA A 112 -10.53 4.93 9.12
N THR A 113 -10.34 5.36 10.37
CA THR A 113 -11.39 6.02 11.16
C THR A 113 -11.84 7.32 10.50
N THR A 114 -10.91 8.13 10.00
CA THR A 114 -11.23 9.37 9.28
C THR A 114 -11.91 9.09 7.93
N ALA A 115 -11.52 8.01 7.23
CA ALA A 115 -12.18 7.57 6.00
C ALA A 115 -13.61 7.08 6.28
N MET A 116 -13.84 6.34 7.38
CA MET A 116 -15.20 5.94 7.80
C MET A 116 -16.07 7.17 8.12
N TYR A 117 -15.51 8.15 8.81
CA TYR A 117 -16.22 9.41 9.07
C TYR A 117 -16.61 10.10 7.75
N MET A 118 -15.68 10.25 6.81
CA MET A 118 -15.98 10.85 5.48
C MET A 118 -17.01 10.01 4.70
N GLY A 119 -16.96 8.69 4.83
CA GLY A 119 -17.96 7.80 4.21
C GLY A 119 -19.37 7.93 4.76
N LEU A 120 -19.50 8.26 6.07
CA LEU A 120 -20.80 8.55 6.71
C LEU A 120 -21.30 9.96 6.42
N HIS A 121 -20.42 10.89 6.03
CA HIS A 121 -20.71 12.27 5.66
C HIS A 121 -20.25 12.54 4.22
N PRO A 122 -20.82 11.80 3.23
CA PRO A 122 -20.36 11.92 1.86
C PRO A 122 -20.66 13.31 1.31
N VAL A 123 -19.68 13.86 0.62
CA VAL A 123 -19.84 15.14 -0.05
C VAL A 123 -20.96 15.02 -1.10
N GLU A 124 -21.78 16.07 -1.22
CA GLU A 124 -22.91 16.13 -2.14
C GLU A 124 -23.95 15.01 -1.97
N GLY A 125 -23.88 14.27 -0.84
CA GLY A 125 -24.85 13.23 -0.50
C GLY A 125 -24.72 11.93 -1.31
N ASP A 126 -23.57 11.70 -1.95
CA ASP A 126 -23.28 10.48 -2.70
C ASP A 126 -23.10 9.27 -1.76
N ILE A 127 -24.21 8.60 -1.48
CA ILE A 127 -24.27 7.46 -0.55
C ILE A 127 -23.48 6.27 -1.11
N VAL A 128 -23.52 6.05 -2.43
CA VAL A 128 -22.84 4.89 -3.06
C VAL A 128 -21.32 5.02 -2.87
N TYR A 129 -20.78 6.20 -3.15
CA TYR A 129 -19.39 6.55 -2.88
C TYR A 129 -19.06 6.40 -1.40
N GLY A 130 -19.90 6.99 -0.51
CA GLY A 130 -19.69 6.99 0.92
C GLY A 130 -19.63 5.58 1.52
N VAL A 131 -20.54 4.68 1.12
CA VAL A 131 -20.56 3.28 1.56
C VAL A 131 -19.30 2.53 1.07
N GLY A 132 -18.88 2.76 -0.17
CA GLY A 132 -17.65 2.15 -0.71
C GLY A 132 -16.41 2.55 0.11
N LEU A 133 -16.27 3.84 0.42
CA LEU A 133 -15.18 4.36 1.25
C LEU A 133 -15.22 3.81 2.68
N PHE A 134 -16.42 3.78 3.30
CA PHE A 134 -16.62 3.23 4.64
C PHE A 134 -16.23 1.76 4.71
N LEU A 135 -16.67 0.94 3.77
CA LEU A 135 -16.38 -0.49 3.75
C LEU A 135 -14.90 -0.76 3.50
N ASN A 136 -14.24 -0.05 2.59
CA ASN A 136 -12.80 -0.18 2.40
C ASN A 136 -12.04 0.05 3.72
N ALA A 137 -12.38 1.13 4.44
CA ALA A 137 -11.78 1.46 5.73
C ALA A 137 -12.07 0.41 6.81
N LEU A 138 -13.30 -0.11 6.87
CA LEU A 138 -13.68 -1.19 7.78
C LEU A 138 -12.89 -2.47 7.50
N PHE A 139 -12.80 -2.89 6.24
CA PHE A 139 -12.00 -4.06 5.86
C PHE A 139 -10.52 -3.89 6.17
N PHE A 140 -9.97 -2.67 6.02
CA PHE A 140 -8.62 -2.38 6.47
C PHE A 140 -8.46 -2.57 7.98
N LEU A 141 -9.37 -2.05 8.80
CA LEU A 141 -9.33 -2.21 10.26
C LEU A 141 -9.40 -3.68 10.67
N VAL A 142 -10.28 -4.45 10.03
CA VAL A 142 -10.39 -5.91 10.27
C VAL A 142 -9.06 -6.60 9.91
N ALA A 143 -8.50 -6.31 8.73
CA ALA A 143 -7.25 -6.90 8.29
C ALA A 143 -6.08 -6.56 9.22
N ALA A 144 -5.96 -5.29 9.61
CA ALA A 144 -4.94 -4.79 10.53
C ALA A 144 -5.06 -5.42 11.92
N SER A 145 -6.28 -5.56 12.44
CA SER A 145 -6.57 -6.18 13.75
C SER A 145 -6.19 -7.65 13.76
N ILE A 146 -6.57 -8.41 12.73
CA ILE A 146 -6.21 -9.84 12.62
C ILE A 146 -4.70 -9.99 12.46
N ALA A 147 -4.05 -9.15 11.64
CA ALA A 147 -2.60 -9.17 11.48
C ALA A 147 -1.88 -8.89 12.82
N TYR A 148 -2.35 -7.90 13.56
CA TYR A 148 -1.79 -7.58 14.87
C TYR A 148 -2.01 -8.72 15.88
N TYR A 149 -3.21 -9.26 15.98
CA TYR A 149 -3.51 -10.40 16.84
C TYR A 149 -2.64 -11.62 16.51
N ALA A 150 -2.51 -11.94 15.22
CA ALA A 150 -1.69 -13.06 14.76
C ALA A 150 -0.22 -12.94 15.15
N ILE A 151 0.39 -11.75 15.06
CA ILE A 151 1.78 -11.58 15.50
C ILE A 151 1.92 -11.66 17.01
N ARG A 152 0.94 -11.20 17.78
CA ARG A 152 0.92 -11.32 19.24
C ARG A 152 0.80 -12.77 19.70
N THR A 153 0.10 -13.61 18.95
CA THR A 153 -0.02 -15.05 19.17
C THR A 153 1.06 -15.87 18.45
N ARG A 154 2.10 -15.21 17.92
CA ARG A 154 3.24 -15.81 17.21
C ARG A 154 2.87 -16.61 15.96
N ASN A 155 1.69 -16.39 15.38
CA ASN A 155 1.30 -16.97 14.11
C ASN A 155 1.78 -16.11 12.93
N ILE A 156 3.06 -16.31 12.56
CA ILE A 156 3.75 -15.50 11.56
C ILE A 156 3.09 -15.64 10.17
N GLN A 157 2.58 -16.82 9.84
CA GLN A 157 1.95 -17.05 8.54
C GLN A 157 0.66 -16.22 8.40
N ILE A 158 -0.25 -16.31 9.36
CA ILE A 158 -1.49 -15.53 9.36
C ILE A 158 -1.18 -14.03 9.41
N HIS A 159 -0.23 -13.60 10.27
CA HIS A 159 0.22 -12.21 10.30
C HIS A 159 0.64 -11.71 8.91
N ARG A 160 1.50 -12.47 8.21
CA ARG A 160 1.99 -12.08 6.89
C ARG A 160 0.86 -11.96 5.86
N GLU A 161 -0.06 -12.91 5.84
CA GLU A 161 -1.18 -12.91 4.89
C GLU A 161 -2.15 -11.75 5.13
N TRP A 162 -2.44 -11.44 6.40
CA TRP A 162 -3.32 -10.32 6.73
C TRP A 162 -2.64 -8.96 6.59
N MET A 163 -1.32 -8.86 6.79
CA MET A 163 -0.55 -7.67 6.44
C MET A 163 -0.56 -7.39 4.94
N ILE A 164 -0.55 -8.43 4.09
CA ILE A 164 -0.70 -8.25 2.63
C ILE A 164 -2.06 -7.65 2.31
N ARG A 165 -3.15 -8.16 2.90
CA ARG A 165 -4.50 -7.62 2.71
C ARG A 165 -4.60 -6.16 3.17
N ALA A 166 -4.12 -5.87 4.37
CA ALA A 166 -4.10 -4.51 4.90
C ALA A 166 -3.30 -3.56 3.98
N PHE A 167 -2.16 -4.00 3.48
CA PHE A 167 -1.36 -3.23 2.53
C PHE A 167 -2.12 -2.98 1.23
N VAL A 168 -2.73 -3.99 0.64
CA VAL A 168 -3.50 -3.86 -0.61
C VAL A 168 -4.65 -2.87 -0.43
N LEU A 169 -5.43 -2.98 0.66
CA LEU A 169 -6.54 -2.07 0.96
C LEU A 169 -6.07 -0.62 1.11
N ALA A 170 -4.91 -0.40 1.77
CA ALA A 170 -4.36 0.93 1.96
C ALA A 170 -3.86 1.57 0.65
N TYR A 171 -3.15 0.80 -0.18
CA TYR A 171 -2.50 1.34 -1.39
C TYR A 171 -3.41 1.39 -2.60
N ALA A 172 -4.35 0.45 -2.70
CA ALA A 172 -5.33 0.45 -3.76
C ALA A 172 -6.21 1.71 -3.72
N GLY A 173 -6.67 2.12 -2.53
CA GLY A 173 -7.42 3.34 -2.33
C GLY A 173 -6.70 4.64 -2.69
N LEU A 174 -5.36 4.62 -2.75
CA LEU A 174 -4.61 5.80 -3.19
C LEU A 174 -4.37 5.81 -4.70
N VAL A 175 -3.88 4.69 -5.26
CA VAL A 175 -3.37 4.66 -6.63
C VAL A 175 -4.47 4.31 -7.63
N ILE A 176 -5.24 3.26 -7.35
CA ILE A 176 -6.22 2.74 -8.32
C ILE A 176 -7.42 3.67 -8.44
N VAL A 177 -7.89 4.26 -7.33
CA VAL A 177 -8.96 5.26 -7.38
C VAL A 177 -8.58 6.42 -8.30
N ARG A 178 -7.36 6.95 -8.18
CA ARG A 178 -6.89 8.06 -9.02
C ARG A 178 -6.72 7.69 -10.48
N ILE A 179 -6.24 6.47 -10.75
CA ILE A 179 -6.16 5.98 -12.14
C ILE A 179 -7.55 5.92 -12.77
N ILE A 180 -8.57 5.44 -12.05
CA ILE A 180 -9.93 5.35 -12.57
C ILE A 180 -10.54 6.75 -12.75
N GLU A 181 -10.37 7.65 -11.78
CA GLU A 181 -10.82 9.04 -11.88
C GLU A 181 -10.19 9.78 -13.07
N ASP A 182 -8.91 9.52 -13.37
CA ASP A 182 -8.22 10.08 -14.53
C ASP A 182 -8.74 9.52 -15.87
N MET A 183 -9.52 8.43 -15.86
CA MET A 183 -10.19 7.90 -17.06
C MET A 183 -11.41 8.74 -17.47
N SER A 184 -11.31 10.05 -17.36
CA SER A 184 -12.39 11.01 -17.68
C SER A 184 -12.95 10.89 -19.11
N PHE A 185 -12.22 10.23 -20.03
CA PHE A 185 -12.71 9.88 -21.36
C PHE A 185 -13.91 8.91 -21.32
N LEU A 186 -14.17 8.26 -20.20
CA LEU A 186 -15.34 7.42 -19.98
C LEU A 186 -16.58 8.20 -19.53
N ASN A 187 -16.43 9.48 -19.14
CA ASN A 187 -17.56 10.31 -18.70
C ASN A 187 -18.71 10.43 -19.70
N PRO A 188 -18.47 10.50 -21.03
CA PRO A 188 -19.58 10.54 -22.00
C PRO A 188 -20.42 9.26 -21.99
N VAL A 189 -19.87 8.14 -21.54
CA VAL A 189 -20.55 6.83 -21.51
C VAL A 189 -21.17 6.55 -20.14
N LEU A 190 -20.43 6.79 -19.07
CA LEU A 190 -20.83 6.42 -17.70
C LEU A 190 -21.42 7.59 -16.91
N GLY A 191 -21.04 8.82 -17.23
CA GLY A 191 -21.25 9.98 -16.38
C GLY A 191 -20.21 10.08 -15.24
N ALA A 192 -19.94 11.31 -14.79
CA ALA A 192 -18.92 11.58 -13.80
C ALA A 192 -19.22 10.94 -12.42
N VAL A 193 -20.50 10.93 -12.01
CA VAL A 193 -20.94 10.32 -10.75
C VAL A 193 -20.71 8.81 -10.77
N ALA A 194 -21.16 8.12 -11.82
CA ALA A 194 -20.98 6.67 -11.92
C ALA A 194 -19.49 6.27 -12.03
N LEU A 195 -18.64 7.09 -12.64
CA LEU A 195 -17.21 6.85 -12.69
C LEU A 195 -16.58 6.99 -11.31
N ASN A 196 -17.02 7.96 -10.51
CA ASN A 196 -16.58 8.18 -9.14
C ASN A 196 -17.00 7.00 -8.23
N ASP A 197 -18.25 6.55 -8.32
CA ASP A 197 -18.75 5.36 -7.64
C ASP A 197 -17.95 4.12 -8.00
N LEU A 198 -17.76 3.89 -9.30
CA LEU A 198 -16.98 2.77 -9.81
C LEU A 198 -15.56 2.80 -9.26
N SER A 199 -14.93 3.98 -9.21
CA SER A 199 -13.59 4.14 -8.68
C SER A 199 -13.50 3.69 -7.23
N THR A 200 -14.46 4.10 -6.40
CA THR A 200 -14.50 3.81 -4.96
C THR A 200 -14.73 2.33 -4.67
N TRP A 201 -15.48 1.61 -5.50
CA TRP A 201 -15.71 0.19 -5.31
C TRP A 201 -14.63 -0.69 -5.92
N VAL A 202 -14.20 -0.40 -7.14
CA VAL A 202 -13.24 -1.22 -7.88
C VAL A 202 -11.84 -1.12 -7.29
N ASN A 203 -11.46 0.04 -6.74
CA ASN A 203 -10.10 0.28 -6.25
C ASN A 203 -9.64 -0.73 -5.20
N TRP A 204 -10.52 -1.23 -4.34
CA TRP A 204 -10.15 -2.15 -3.26
C TRP A 204 -10.70 -3.57 -3.47
N THR A 205 -11.89 -3.74 -4.06
CA THR A 205 -12.51 -5.06 -4.25
C THR A 205 -11.71 -5.93 -5.23
N VAL A 206 -11.34 -5.37 -6.39
CA VAL A 206 -10.61 -6.11 -7.41
C VAL A 206 -9.19 -6.49 -6.95
N PRO A 207 -8.35 -5.58 -6.42
CA PRO A 207 -7.04 -5.96 -5.90
C PRO A 207 -7.10 -6.94 -4.73
N LEU A 208 -8.09 -6.81 -3.85
CA LEU A 208 -8.29 -7.75 -2.76
C LEU A 208 -8.65 -9.14 -3.28
N MET A 209 -9.54 -9.25 -4.27
CA MET A 209 -9.90 -10.50 -4.92
C MET A 209 -8.70 -11.17 -5.61
N ILE A 210 -7.91 -10.40 -6.36
CA ILE A 210 -6.67 -10.89 -6.96
C ILE A 210 -5.69 -11.40 -5.88
N THR A 211 -5.57 -10.66 -4.78
CA THR A 211 -4.72 -11.04 -3.65
C THR A 211 -5.19 -12.33 -3.02
N GLU A 212 -6.49 -12.50 -2.82
CA GLU A 212 -7.05 -13.71 -2.23
C GLU A 212 -6.80 -14.93 -3.12
N VAL A 213 -7.05 -14.83 -4.41
CA VAL A 213 -6.73 -15.89 -5.38
C VAL A 213 -5.24 -16.24 -5.32
N ALA A 214 -4.34 -15.27 -5.33
CA ALA A 214 -2.90 -15.49 -5.26
C ALA A 214 -2.48 -16.20 -3.97
N LEU A 215 -3.05 -15.81 -2.81
CA LEU A 215 -2.79 -16.44 -1.53
C LEU A 215 -3.29 -17.90 -1.50
N GLN A 216 -4.48 -18.16 -2.01
CA GLN A 216 -5.03 -19.53 -2.09
C GLN A 216 -4.20 -20.44 -3.00
N LEU A 217 -3.82 -19.93 -4.18
CA LEU A 217 -2.95 -20.68 -5.10
C LEU A 217 -1.58 -20.99 -4.48
N SER A 218 -1.00 -20.04 -3.73
CA SER A 218 0.26 -20.27 -3.04
C SER A 218 0.16 -21.36 -1.95
N ARG A 219 -0.95 -21.38 -1.22
CA ARG A 219 -1.23 -22.42 -0.20
C ARG A 219 -1.39 -23.81 -0.83
N MET A 220 -2.09 -23.90 -1.96
CA MET A 220 -2.26 -25.17 -2.68
C MET A 220 -0.92 -25.72 -3.16
N ARG A 221 -0.04 -24.90 -3.75
CA ARG A 221 1.30 -25.31 -4.18
C ARG A 221 2.15 -25.87 -3.04
N VAL A 222 2.09 -25.28 -1.87
CA VAL A 222 2.81 -25.77 -0.69
C VAL A 222 2.26 -27.15 -0.24
N ARG A 223 0.94 -27.36 -0.29
CA ARG A 223 0.32 -28.63 0.09
C ARG A 223 0.62 -29.78 -0.91
N THR A 224 0.75 -29.46 -2.20
CA THR A 224 1.01 -30.46 -3.24
C THR A 224 2.49 -30.79 -3.42
N GLY A 225 3.39 -30.17 -2.64
CA GLY A 225 4.85 -30.41 -2.74
C GLY A 225 5.49 -29.90 -4.04
N VAL A 226 4.74 -29.17 -4.88
CA VAL A 226 5.28 -28.54 -6.09
C VAL A 226 6.00 -27.26 -5.66
N ALA A 227 7.28 -27.38 -5.31
CA ALA A 227 8.15 -26.23 -5.12
C ALA A 227 8.36 -25.52 -6.47
N ALA A 228 8.22 -24.18 -6.47
CA ALA A 228 8.55 -23.34 -7.61
C ALA A 228 10.05 -23.13 -7.71
#